data_5bb6613e9597068bca27176af390d936
#
_entry.id   5bb6613e9597068bca27176af390d936
#
_cell.length_a   1.000
_cell.length_b   1.000
_cell.length_c   1.000
_cell.angle_alpha   90.00
_cell.angle_beta   90.00
_cell.angle_gamma   90.00
#
_symmetry.space_group_name_H-M   'P 1'
#
loop_
_entity.id
_entity.type
_entity.pdbx_description
1 polymer ?
#
loop_
_entity_poly.entity_id
_entity_poly.type
_entity_poly.pdbx_seq_one_letter_code
_entity_poly.pdbx_strand_id
1 'polypeptide(L)'
;MRRILLVLTAVLAAAVALRADDPKGFALWKASELKQHDAELPKHMAADHSSRETLADYGDHRFRMLYRDADGNPEQHDAIIDIVMVQSGAGTLQMGGTMIGKRGTNNGEWLGTRLDGGERHPLGAGDIVHIPAGIHHSFLVAPGNHITYVLLKIPAK
;
A
#
# COMPACT_ATOMS: atom_id res chain seq x y z
N MET A 1 -70.74 33.82 11.93
CA MET A 1 -69.44 33.45 12.55
C MET A 1 -68.59 32.83 11.45
N ARG A 2 -67.64 33.60 10.87
CA ARG A 2 -66.69 33.11 9.84
C ARG A 2 -65.39 32.63 10.53
N ARG A 3 -65.06 31.34 10.37
CA ARG A 3 -63.78 30.77 10.83
C ARG A 3 -62.71 31.05 9.78
N ILE A 4 -61.72 31.85 10.14
CA ILE A 4 -60.54 32.10 9.34
C ILE A 4 -59.56 30.95 9.63
N LEU A 5 -59.26 30.14 8.60
CA LEU A 5 -58.26 29.07 8.64
C LEU A 5 -56.91 29.68 8.27
N LEU A 6 -56.02 29.81 9.26
CA LEU A 6 -54.63 30.21 9.01
C LEU A 6 -53.86 28.99 8.53
N VAL A 7 -53.45 29.01 7.27
CA VAL A 7 -52.51 28.02 6.71
C VAL A 7 -51.10 28.51 6.97
N LEU A 8 -50.40 27.84 7.89
CA LEU A 8 -48.98 28.09 8.17
C LEU A 8 -48.15 27.32 7.15
N THR A 9 -47.61 27.98 6.13
CA THR A 9 -46.64 27.40 5.18
C THR A 9 -45.25 27.44 5.81
N ALA A 10 -44.77 26.26 6.27
CA ALA A 10 -43.38 26.09 6.70
C ALA A 10 -42.48 26.04 5.46
N VAL A 11 -41.67 27.06 5.25
CA VAL A 11 -40.59 27.05 4.25
C VAL A 11 -39.44 26.30 4.84
N LEU A 12 -39.22 25.07 4.36
CA LEU A 12 -38.04 24.25 4.67
C LEU A 12 -36.87 24.79 3.89
N ALA A 13 -36.02 25.62 4.48
CA ALA A 13 -34.74 26.05 3.86
C ALA A 13 -33.77 24.87 3.91
N ALA A 14 -33.60 24.17 2.80
CA ALA A 14 -32.55 23.21 2.64
C ALA A 14 -31.20 23.98 2.61
N ALA A 15 -30.44 23.89 3.70
CA ALA A 15 -29.07 24.35 3.73
C ALA A 15 -28.24 23.46 2.82
N VAL A 16 -27.95 23.94 1.61
CA VAL A 16 -26.92 23.32 0.75
C VAL A 16 -25.57 23.62 1.41
N ALA A 17 -25.03 22.62 2.11
CA ALA A 17 -23.66 22.69 2.58
C ALA A 17 -22.75 22.76 1.36
N LEU A 18 -22.18 23.91 1.08
CA LEU A 18 -21.06 24.04 0.12
C LEU A 18 -19.91 23.22 0.69
N ARG A 19 -19.69 22.02 0.14
CA ARG A 19 -18.45 21.28 0.37
C ARG A 19 -17.37 22.02 -0.40
N ALA A 20 -16.35 22.49 0.30
CA ALA A 20 -15.13 22.93 -0.34
C ALA A 20 -14.51 21.70 -1.03
N ASP A 21 -14.06 21.86 -2.26
CA ASP A 21 -13.32 20.81 -2.96
C ASP A 21 -12.02 20.53 -2.22
N ASP A 22 -11.63 19.27 -2.17
CA ASP A 22 -10.35 18.88 -1.57
C ASP A 22 -9.19 19.54 -2.35
N PRO A 23 -8.11 19.92 -1.66
CA PRO A 23 -6.94 20.49 -2.33
C PRO A 23 -6.38 19.52 -3.38
N LYS A 24 -5.87 20.08 -4.49
CA LYS A 24 -5.23 19.28 -5.54
C LYS A 24 -4.12 18.42 -4.97
N GLY A 25 -4.15 17.12 -5.26
CA GLY A 25 -3.18 16.14 -4.77
C GLY A 25 -3.49 15.58 -3.38
N PHE A 26 -4.57 16.05 -2.72
CA PHE A 26 -5.01 15.43 -1.49
C PHE A 26 -5.56 14.02 -1.76
N ALA A 27 -5.21 13.06 -0.90
CA ALA A 27 -5.80 11.74 -0.87
C ALA A 27 -6.00 11.27 0.57
N LEU A 28 -7.11 10.60 0.81
CA LEU A 28 -7.44 10.00 2.11
C LEU A 28 -8.00 8.60 1.87
N TRP A 29 -7.29 7.61 2.33
CA TRP A 29 -7.77 6.22 2.36
C TRP A 29 -8.21 5.89 3.77
N LYS A 30 -9.50 5.74 3.97
CA LYS A 30 -10.04 5.29 5.26
C LYS A 30 -9.68 3.83 5.51
N ALA A 31 -9.56 3.44 6.77
CA ALA A 31 -9.30 2.04 7.14
C ALA A 31 -10.32 1.06 6.54
N SER A 32 -11.58 1.47 6.37
CA SER A 32 -12.61 0.65 5.72
C SER A 32 -12.36 0.45 4.23
N GLU A 33 -11.80 1.43 3.54
CA GLU A 33 -11.43 1.34 2.12
C GLU A 33 -10.22 0.44 1.94
N LEU A 34 -9.17 0.62 2.75
CA LEU A 34 -8.00 -0.26 2.74
C LEU A 34 -8.38 -1.73 3.00
N LYS A 35 -9.35 -2.00 3.89
CA LYS A 35 -9.88 -3.36 4.10
C LYS A 35 -10.61 -3.92 2.87
N GLN A 36 -11.29 -3.08 2.09
CA GLN A 36 -11.93 -3.51 0.84
C GLN A 36 -10.87 -3.89 -0.21
N HIS A 37 -9.84 -3.05 -0.38
CA HIS A 37 -8.70 -3.35 -1.25
C HIS A 37 -8.01 -4.65 -0.83
N ASP A 38 -7.75 -4.85 0.47
CA ASP A 38 -7.17 -6.07 1.02
C ASP A 38 -7.99 -7.32 0.66
N ALA A 39 -9.30 -7.26 0.76
CA ALA A 39 -10.20 -8.37 0.39
C ALA A 39 -10.29 -8.65 -1.12
N GLU A 40 -10.00 -7.65 -1.96
CA GLU A 40 -10.05 -7.79 -3.42
C GLU A 40 -8.73 -8.32 -4.00
N LEU A 41 -7.58 -7.92 -3.45
CA LEU A 41 -6.26 -8.28 -3.98
C LEU A 41 -6.06 -9.79 -4.19
N PRO A 42 -6.46 -10.71 -3.28
CA PRO A 42 -6.29 -12.16 -3.48
C PRO A 42 -7.03 -12.72 -4.69
N LYS A 43 -8.00 -12.02 -5.24
CA LYS A 43 -8.75 -12.43 -6.44
C LYS A 43 -8.00 -12.17 -7.75
N HIS A 44 -6.88 -11.43 -7.69
CA HIS A 44 -6.11 -10.96 -8.84
C HIS A 44 -4.63 -11.35 -8.77
N MET A 45 -4.36 -12.57 -8.29
CA MET A 45 -3.00 -13.07 -8.10
C MET A 45 -2.25 -13.24 -9.41
N ALA A 46 -1.03 -12.74 -9.45
CA ALA A 46 -0.08 -13.01 -10.52
C ALA A 46 0.69 -14.31 -10.29
N ALA A 47 1.44 -14.75 -11.29
CA ALA A 47 2.23 -15.99 -11.22
C ALA A 47 3.37 -15.96 -10.16
N ASP A 48 3.74 -14.77 -9.69
CA ASP A 48 4.75 -14.54 -8.63
C ASP A 48 4.13 -14.56 -7.22
N HIS A 49 2.92 -15.09 -7.08
CA HIS A 49 2.20 -15.15 -5.82
C HIS A 49 2.02 -13.78 -5.15
N SER A 50 1.85 -12.74 -5.96
CA SER A 50 1.49 -11.42 -5.48
C SER A 50 0.33 -10.83 -6.26
N SER A 51 -0.37 -9.91 -5.62
CA SER A 51 -1.32 -9.02 -6.26
C SER A 51 -1.04 -7.60 -5.83
N ARG A 52 -1.23 -6.64 -6.73
CA ARG A 52 -0.90 -5.24 -6.45
C ARG A 52 -1.81 -4.29 -7.21
N GLU A 53 -2.10 -3.18 -6.58
CA GLU A 53 -2.77 -2.05 -7.21
C GLU A 53 -2.09 -0.74 -6.84
N THR A 54 -2.24 0.25 -7.70
CA THR A 54 -1.76 1.61 -7.43
C THR A 54 -2.91 2.41 -6.84
N LEU A 55 -2.75 2.86 -5.59
CA LEU A 55 -3.71 3.71 -4.90
C LEU A 55 -3.60 5.17 -5.40
N ALA A 56 -2.39 5.66 -5.58
CA ALA A 56 -2.11 6.96 -6.18
C ALA A 56 -0.69 7.02 -6.77
N ASP A 57 -0.53 7.79 -7.84
CA ASP A 57 0.75 8.10 -8.47
C ASP A 57 0.85 9.62 -8.66
N TYR A 58 1.83 10.22 -8.01
CA TYR A 58 2.08 11.66 -8.02
C TYR A 58 3.29 12.04 -8.90
N GLY A 59 3.85 11.03 -9.61
CA GLY A 59 5.00 11.22 -10.49
C GLY A 59 6.33 10.99 -9.76
N ASP A 60 6.60 11.75 -8.72
CA ASP A 60 7.81 11.62 -7.90
C ASP A 60 7.67 10.59 -6.76
N HIS A 61 6.46 10.28 -6.32
CA HIS A 61 6.19 9.26 -5.34
C HIS A 61 4.89 8.53 -5.64
N ARG A 62 4.75 7.31 -5.11
CA ARG A 62 3.63 6.43 -5.44
C ARG A 62 3.20 5.61 -4.25
N PHE A 63 1.88 5.55 -4.02
CA PHE A 63 1.25 4.63 -3.08
C PHE A 63 0.72 3.40 -3.82
N ARG A 64 1.09 2.23 -3.34
CA ARG A 64 0.57 0.95 -3.80
C ARG A 64 0.03 0.14 -2.63
N MET A 65 -0.89 -0.75 -2.92
CA MET A 65 -1.24 -1.82 -1.99
C MET A 65 -0.85 -3.16 -2.60
N LEU A 66 -0.20 -4.01 -1.81
CA LEU A 66 0.30 -5.31 -2.23
C LEU A 66 -0.20 -6.38 -1.28
N TYR A 67 -0.58 -7.51 -1.86
CA TYR A 67 -0.86 -8.77 -1.18
C TYR A 67 0.14 -9.82 -1.66
N ARG A 68 0.56 -10.70 -0.76
CA ARG A 68 1.49 -11.78 -1.07
C ARG A 68 1.19 -13.00 -0.21
N ASP A 69 1.13 -14.20 -0.80
CA ASP A 69 0.89 -15.48 -0.11
C ASP A 69 2.05 -16.48 -0.26
N ALA A 70 3.16 -16.04 -0.82
CA ALA A 70 4.42 -16.79 -0.89
C ALA A 70 5.62 -15.84 -0.87
N ASP A 71 6.82 -16.40 -0.76
CA ASP A 71 8.06 -15.66 -0.76
C ASP A 71 8.20 -14.79 -2.01
N GLY A 72 8.57 -13.53 -1.81
CA GLY A 72 8.91 -12.62 -2.88
C GLY A 72 10.33 -12.80 -3.38
N ASN A 73 10.56 -12.53 -4.67
CA ASN A 73 11.92 -12.39 -5.17
C ASN A 73 12.64 -11.23 -4.47
N PRO A 74 13.94 -11.38 -4.15
CA PRO A 74 14.72 -10.26 -3.67
C PRO A 74 14.77 -9.11 -4.66
N GLU A 75 14.69 -7.90 -4.13
CA GLU A 75 14.79 -6.67 -4.90
C GLU A 75 15.74 -5.66 -4.24
N GLN A 76 16.23 -4.73 -5.04
CA GLN A 76 16.99 -3.56 -4.62
C GLN A 76 16.65 -2.41 -5.55
N HIS A 77 16.47 -1.25 -4.97
CA HIS A 77 16.23 0.02 -5.68
C HIS A 77 17.41 0.95 -5.44
N ASP A 78 18.15 1.36 -6.49
CA ASP A 78 19.34 2.20 -6.30
C ASP A 78 19.01 3.59 -5.76
N ALA A 79 17.85 4.14 -6.12
CA ALA A 79 17.47 5.51 -5.82
C ALA A 79 16.03 5.64 -5.25
N ILE A 80 15.47 4.55 -4.75
CA ILE A 80 14.11 4.56 -4.16
C ILE A 80 14.19 4.02 -2.74
N ILE A 81 13.52 4.72 -1.84
CA ILE A 81 13.21 4.30 -0.48
C ILE A 81 11.82 3.69 -0.48
N ASP A 82 11.67 2.56 0.19
CA ASP A 82 10.37 1.94 0.43
C ASP A 82 9.91 2.18 1.86
N ILE A 83 8.72 2.76 2.02
CA ILE A 83 8.01 2.80 3.30
C ILE A 83 6.88 1.78 3.23
N VAL A 84 6.92 0.80 4.11
CA VAL A 84 5.96 -0.31 4.18
C VAL A 84 5.10 -0.14 5.42
N MET A 85 3.79 -0.21 5.26
CA MET A 85 2.80 -0.16 6.34
C MET A 85 1.92 -1.40 6.27
N VAL A 86 2.17 -2.37 7.16
CA VAL A 86 1.45 -3.65 7.14
C VAL A 86 0.00 -3.45 7.55
N GLN A 87 -0.93 -3.93 6.70
CA GLN A 87 -2.37 -3.78 6.90
C GLN A 87 -3.00 -5.05 7.50
N SER A 88 -2.57 -6.22 7.03
CA SER A 88 -3.10 -7.51 7.48
C SER A 88 -2.09 -8.64 7.29
N GLY A 89 -2.36 -9.77 7.93
CA GLY A 89 -1.51 -10.94 7.84
C GLY A 89 -0.18 -10.79 8.58
N ALA A 90 0.78 -11.65 8.21
CA ALA A 90 2.12 -11.68 8.78
C ALA A 90 3.14 -12.22 7.77
N GLY A 91 4.36 -11.71 7.85
CA GLY A 91 5.48 -12.16 7.02
C GLY A 91 6.81 -11.90 7.70
N THR A 92 7.88 -12.04 6.97
CA THR A 92 9.23 -11.71 7.43
C THR A 92 9.91 -10.87 6.37
N LEU A 93 10.43 -9.71 6.75
CA LEU A 93 11.32 -8.93 5.91
C LEU A 93 12.75 -9.43 6.12
N GLN A 94 13.41 -9.91 5.05
CA GLN A 94 14.83 -10.21 5.03
C GLN A 94 15.56 -9.04 4.37
N MET A 95 16.57 -8.50 5.03
CA MET A 95 17.32 -7.31 4.58
C MET A 95 18.82 -7.57 4.56
N GLY A 96 19.51 -6.98 3.58
CA GLY A 96 20.96 -7.11 3.41
C GLY A 96 21.35 -8.48 2.86
N GLY A 97 22.56 -8.94 3.22
CA GLY A 97 23.11 -10.18 2.67
C GLY A 97 23.54 -10.05 1.20
N THR A 98 23.75 -11.20 0.57
CA THR A 98 24.17 -11.28 -0.84
C THR A 98 22.99 -11.68 -1.71
N MET A 99 22.66 -10.86 -2.70
CA MET A 99 21.62 -11.17 -3.67
C MET A 99 22.16 -12.13 -4.73
N ILE A 100 21.68 -13.35 -4.73
CA ILE A 100 22.04 -14.39 -5.70
C ILE A 100 21.22 -14.24 -6.97
N GLY A 101 21.85 -14.47 -8.12
CA GLY A 101 21.20 -14.31 -9.43
C GLY A 101 20.78 -12.86 -9.72
N LYS A 102 21.51 -11.89 -9.13
CA LYS A 102 21.23 -10.46 -9.32
C LYS A 102 21.25 -10.08 -10.78
N ARG A 103 20.19 -9.51 -11.26
CA ARG A 103 20.01 -8.99 -12.62
C ARG A 103 19.36 -7.62 -12.58
N GLY A 104 19.87 -6.71 -13.39
CA GLY A 104 19.27 -5.40 -13.58
C GLY A 104 17.97 -5.50 -14.37
N THR A 105 17.03 -4.67 -13.99
CA THR A 105 15.91 -4.29 -14.81
C THR A 105 16.09 -2.84 -15.27
N ASN A 106 15.05 -2.18 -15.73
CA ASN A 106 15.17 -0.77 -16.11
C ASN A 106 15.27 0.14 -14.87
N ASN A 107 15.96 1.28 -15.02
CA ASN A 107 15.94 2.40 -14.07
C ASN A 107 16.50 2.14 -12.65
N GLY A 108 17.59 1.38 -12.52
CA GLY A 108 18.22 1.16 -11.21
C GLY A 108 17.46 0.19 -10.31
N GLU A 109 16.62 -0.63 -10.91
CA GLU A 109 15.90 -1.73 -10.26
C GLU A 109 16.67 -3.04 -10.45
N TRP A 110 16.82 -3.81 -9.39
CA TRP A 110 17.51 -5.09 -9.39
C TRP A 110 16.63 -6.17 -8.80
N LEU A 111 16.67 -7.34 -9.41
CA LEU A 111 15.99 -8.54 -8.93
C LEU A 111 16.98 -9.67 -8.74
N GLY A 112 16.72 -10.52 -7.75
CA GLY A 112 17.48 -11.74 -7.49
C GLY A 112 16.58 -12.95 -7.43
N THR A 113 17.20 -14.11 -7.16
CA THR A 113 16.48 -15.36 -6.95
C THR A 113 16.35 -15.71 -5.46
N ARG A 114 17.33 -15.31 -4.63
CA ARG A 114 17.32 -15.43 -3.17
C ARG A 114 18.34 -14.48 -2.53
N LEU A 115 18.20 -14.29 -1.22
CA LEU A 115 19.22 -13.65 -0.39
C LEU A 115 19.96 -14.71 0.42
N ASP A 116 21.30 -14.68 0.36
CA ASP A 116 22.16 -15.46 1.27
C ASP A 116 22.57 -14.54 2.44
N GLY A 117 22.25 -14.97 3.68
CA GLY A 117 22.47 -14.14 4.87
C GLY A 117 21.50 -12.99 4.99
N GLY A 118 21.92 -11.92 5.67
CA GLY A 118 21.08 -10.78 6.01
C GLY A 118 20.26 -11.00 7.27
N GLU A 119 19.63 -9.92 7.74
CA GLU A 119 18.81 -9.91 8.95
C GLU A 119 17.35 -10.20 8.64
N ARG A 120 16.66 -10.88 9.54
CA ARG A 120 15.25 -11.25 9.40
C ARG A 120 14.41 -10.55 10.47
N HIS A 121 13.42 -9.80 10.02
CA HIS A 121 12.50 -9.05 10.87
C HIS A 121 11.08 -9.57 10.67
N PRO A 122 10.49 -10.28 11.66
CA PRO A 122 9.07 -10.64 11.62
C PRO A 122 8.22 -9.36 11.52
N LEU A 123 7.17 -9.41 10.70
CA LEU A 123 6.23 -8.31 10.49
C LEU A 123 4.80 -8.79 10.72
N GLY A 124 4.00 -7.92 11.31
CA GLY A 124 2.58 -8.11 11.53
C GLY A 124 1.77 -6.83 11.28
N ALA A 125 0.46 -6.94 11.29
CA ALA A 125 -0.44 -5.81 11.08
C ALA A 125 -0.15 -4.66 12.03
N GLY A 126 -0.02 -3.44 11.49
CA GLY A 126 0.34 -2.22 12.20
C GLY A 126 1.82 -1.86 12.20
N ASP A 127 2.71 -2.79 11.80
CA ASP A 127 4.13 -2.48 11.68
C ASP A 127 4.43 -1.52 10.54
N ILE A 128 5.40 -0.65 10.76
CA ILE A 128 5.91 0.30 9.75
C ILE A 128 7.41 0.06 9.58
N VAL A 129 7.84 -0.05 8.33
CA VAL A 129 9.23 -0.29 7.97
C VAL A 129 9.72 0.79 7.01
N HIS A 130 10.93 1.26 7.22
CA HIS A 130 11.69 2.09 6.29
C HIS A 130 12.83 1.25 5.70
N ILE A 131 12.80 1.03 4.38
CA ILE A 131 13.86 0.32 3.66
C ILE A 131 14.66 1.35 2.87
N PRO A 132 15.93 1.61 3.23
CA PRO A 132 16.77 2.56 2.52
C PRO A 132 17.03 2.14 1.07
N ALA A 133 17.28 3.11 0.19
CA ALA A 133 17.78 2.84 -1.16
C ALA A 133 19.09 2.06 -1.09
N GLY A 134 19.33 1.22 -2.11
CA GLY A 134 20.53 0.40 -2.23
C GLY A 134 20.54 -0.88 -1.38
N ILE A 135 19.55 -1.12 -0.54
CA ILE A 135 19.51 -2.29 0.33
C ILE A 135 18.77 -3.44 -0.33
N HIS A 136 19.43 -4.62 -0.41
CA HIS A 136 18.77 -5.87 -0.81
C HIS A 136 17.69 -6.23 0.22
N HIS A 137 16.51 -6.55 -0.26
CA HIS A 137 15.42 -6.97 0.62
C HIS A 137 14.48 -7.96 -0.06
N SER A 138 13.76 -8.73 0.74
CA SER A 138 12.75 -9.67 0.29
C SER A 138 11.68 -9.86 1.36
N PHE A 139 10.42 -9.99 0.94
CA PHE A 139 9.33 -10.38 1.81
C PHE A 139 9.13 -11.90 1.74
N LEU A 140 9.23 -12.57 2.87
CA LEU A 140 9.04 -14.01 3.01
C LEU A 140 7.70 -14.27 3.68
N VAL A 141 6.95 -15.24 3.18
CA VAL A 141 5.63 -15.60 3.69
C VAL A 141 5.56 -17.10 3.89
N ALA A 142 5.33 -17.55 5.13
CA ALA A 142 5.21 -18.96 5.44
C ALA A 142 3.98 -19.58 4.72
N PRO A 143 4.05 -20.85 4.33
CA PRO A 143 2.93 -21.53 3.67
C PRO A 143 1.62 -21.42 4.47
N GLY A 144 0.54 -21.07 3.80
CA GLY A 144 -0.79 -20.86 4.39
C GLY A 144 -1.01 -19.51 5.06
N ASN A 145 0.00 -18.64 5.09
CA ASN A 145 -0.10 -17.27 5.54
C ASN A 145 -0.17 -16.29 4.35
N HIS A 146 -0.40 -15.04 4.66
CA HIS A 146 -0.28 -13.92 3.73
C HIS A 146 0.22 -12.68 4.46
N ILE A 147 0.67 -11.70 3.70
CA ILE A 147 0.93 -10.34 4.19
C ILE A 147 0.37 -9.34 3.18
N THR A 148 -0.37 -8.37 3.69
CA THR A 148 -0.84 -7.21 2.90
C THR A 148 -0.28 -5.94 3.49
N TYR A 149 0.23 -5.07 2.63
CA TYR A 149 0.81 -3.80 3.06
C TYR A 149 0.58 -2.68 2.05
N VAL A 150 0.50 -1.47 2.56
CA VAL A 150 0.65 -0.27 1.75
C VAL A 150 2.14 0.02 1.62
N LEU A 151 2.57 0.25 0.38
CA LEU A 151 3.94 0.58 0.01
C LEU A 151 3.96 1.99 -0.57
N LEU A 152 4.73 2.88 0.04
CA LEU A 152 5.06 4.19 -0.49
C LEU A 152 6.49 4.17 -1.01
N LYS A 153 6.64 4.36 -2.32
CA LYS A 153 7.95 4.49 -2.99
C LYS A 153 8.27 5.97 -3.18
N ILE A 154 9.40 6.41 -2.61
CA ILE A 154 9.87 7.80 -2.68
C ILE A 154 11.32 7.86 -3.16
N PRO A 155 11.73 8.88 -3.95
CA PRO A 155 13.13 9.05 -4.34
C PRO A 155 14.04 9.26 -3.13
N ALA A 156 15.18 8.59 -3.11
CA ALA A 156 16.28 8.93 -2.23
C ALA A 156 16.90 10.26 -2.68
N LYS A 157 17.29 11.10 -1.72
CA LYS A 157 17.99 12.37 -1.99
C LYS A 157 19.47 12.13 -2.21
#